data_fcc1dfcdc73790e270eda6f0746df95f
#
_entry.id   fcc1dfcdc73790e270eda6f0746df95f
#
_cell.length_a   1.000
_cell.length_b   1.000
_cell.length_c   1.000
_cell.angle_alpha   90.00
_cell.angle_beta   90.00
_cell.angle_gamma   90.00
#
_symmetry.space_group_name_H-M   'P 1'
#
loop_
_entity.id
_entity.type
_entity.pdbx_description
1 polymer ?
#
loop_
_entity_poly.entity_id
_entity_poly.type
_entity_poly.pdbx_seq_one_letter_code
_entity_poly.pdbx_strand_id
1 'polypeptide(L)'
;MGKYGDFHLIKSSEGGITLNIEGEKIFIYSLPYPSELSLNEEFDEENSYSKRIGEILKKGVEGVPCDIPKIIMTHIFITGSEGDGDEKAIELGGARGVALEDLPEVDYIALGHIHRPIKYTDKRAYYSGSPIEYRLTENKFAKKVFIADVNGGLSTEVKEIVLENYKPIKNYEVNGIDEGVAFSQKMMDSQEWIYLKIHTDTFIPNHLLKEIRKNKNILEIIPVTKNGEVTLDSVVDYGDLDIKNAFVEFYKSFDEGEPQEETINLFMKFLGDDESATD
;
A
#
# COMPACT_ATOMS: atom_id res chain seq x y z
N MET A 1 28.49 -18.90 0.77
CA MET A 1 28.09 -17.87 -0.20
C MET A 1 26.94 -18.47 -1.00
N GLY A 2 25.70 -18.11 -0.67
CA GLY A 2 24.54 -18.51 -1.46
C GLY A 2 24.62 -17.82 -2.83
N LYS A 3 24.59 -18.57 -3.90
CA LYS A 3 24.35 -18.01 -5.22
C LYS A 3 22.95 -17.39 -5.19
N TYR A 4 22.88 -16.07 -5.32
CA TYR A 4 21.62 -15.44 -5.70
C TYR A 4 21.28 -16.00 -7.08
N GLY A 5 20.08 -16.57 -7.23
CA GLY A 5 19.61 -17.12 -8.50
C GLY A 5 19.58 -16.05 -9.60
N ASP A 6 19.31 -16.47 -10.82
CA ASP A 6 19.18 -15.58 -11.96
C ASP A 6 18.08 -14.54 -11.69
N PHE A 7 18.40 -13.28 -11.98
CA PHE A 7 17.46 -12.17 -11.84
C PHE A 7 16.84 -11.87 -13.19
N HIS A 8 15.51 -11.97 -13.29
CA HIS A 8 14.76 -11.68 -14.50
C HIS A 8 13.94 -10.39 -14.32
N LEU A 9 14.18 -9.41 -15.18
CA LEU A 9 13.37 -8.20 -15.26
C LEU A 9 12.39 -8.34 -16.43
N ILE A 10 11.11 -8.51 -16.12
CA ILE A 10 10.04 -8.57 -17.13
C ILE A 10 9.42 -7.19 -17.26
N LYS A 11 9.48 -6.60 -18.45
CA LYS A 11 8.77 -5.37 -18.76
C LYS A 11 7.40 -5.71 -19.33
N SER A 12 6.39 -4.91 -19.02
CA SER A 12 5.00 -5.12 -19.48
C SER A 12 4.86 -5.22 -21.02
N SER A 13 5.78 -4.61 -21.77
CA SER A 13 5.79 -4.65 -23.24
C SER A 13 6.39 -5.92 -23.83
N GLU A 14 7.07 -6.74 -23.03
CA GLU A 14 7.84 -7.91 -23.52
C GLU A 14 7.08 -9.23 -23.36
N GLY A 15 5.88 -9.20 -22.72
CA GLY A 15 5.09 -10.40 -22.47
C GLY A 15 5.62 -11.25 -21.33
N GLY A 16 5.49 -12.59 -21.46
CA GLY A 16 5.97 -13.55 -20.46
C GLY A 16 7.33 -14.15 -20.81
N ILE A 17 7.86 -14.88 -19.85
CA ILE A 17 9.10 -15.67 -20.00
C ILE A 17 8.83 -17.14 -19.74
N THR A 18 9.54 -18.00 -20.47
CA THR A 18 9.59 -19.44 -20.15
C THR A 18 10.89 -19.73 -19.41
N LEU A 19 10.79 -20.22 -18.19
CA LEU A 19 11.91 -20.70 -17.42
C LEU A 19 12.04 -22.23 -17.60
N ASN A 20 13.28 -22.71 -17.59
CA ASN A 20 13.57 -24.14 -17.54
C ASN A 20 14.29 -24.43 -16.22
N ILE A 21 13.63 -25.16 -15.35
CA ILE A 21 14.13 -25.49 -14.02
C ILE A 21 14.28 -27.01 -13.96
N GLU A 22 15.52 -27.50 -13.90
CA GLU A 22 15.84 -28.93 -13.83
C GLU A 22 15.21 -29.80 -14.96
N GLY A 23 14.97 -29.16 -16.12
CA GLY A 23 14.38 -29.86 -17.28
C GLY A 23 12.87 -29.63 -17.43
N GLU A 24 12.21 -29.10 -16.41
CA GLU A 24 10.80 -28.75 -16.46
C GLU A 24 10.62 -27.29 -16.88
N LYS A 25 9.60 -27.03 -17.69
CA LYS A 25 9.31 -25.69 -18.18
C LYS A 25 8.15 -25.08 -17.42
N ILE A 26 8.24 -23.80 -17.11
CA ILE A 26 7.18 -22.99 -16.53
C ILE A 26 7.11 -21.64 -17.27
N PHE A 27 5.92 -21.18 -17.60
CA PHE A 27 5.70 -19.89 -18.21
C PHE A 27 5.19 -18.88 -17.18
N ILE A 28 5.81 -17.71 -17.11
CA ILE A 28 5.42 -16.63 -16.21
C ILE A 28 5.10 -15.39 -17.04
N TYR A 29 3.88 -14.90 -16.92
CA TYR A 29 3.46 -13.61 -17.45
C TYR A 29 3.34 -12.59 -16.31
N SER A 30 3.88 -11.41 -16.49
CA SER A 30 3.81 -10.34 -15.49
C SER A 30 3.14 -9.09 -16.10
N LEU A 31 2.08 -8.65 -15.44
CA LEU A 31 1.44 -7.35 -15.69
C LEU A 31 1.64 -6.48 -14.44
N PRO A 32 2.56 -5.51 -14.45
CA PRO A 32 2.68 -4.51 -13.38
C PRO A 32 1.38 -3.74 -13.20
N TYR A 33 1.27 -2.91 -12.14
CA TYR A 33 0.08 -2.11 -11.88
C TYR A 33 -0.42 -1.40 -13.15
N PRO A 34 -1.57 -1.80 -13.70
CA PRO A 34 -2.04 -1.30 -15.00
C PRO A 34 -2.86 -0.02 -14.82
N SER A 35 -2.18 1.12 -14.61
CA SER A 35 -2.84 2.42 -14.56
C SER A 35 -3.33 2.86 -15.95
N GLU A 36 -4.36 3.71 -16.01
CA GLU A 36 -4.86 4.30 -17.26
C GLU A 36 -3.73 4.96 -18.05
N LEU A 37 -2.85 5.68 -17.35
CA LEU A 37 -1.69 6.30 -17.96
C LEU A 37 -0.73 5.27 -18.59
N SER A 38 -0.51 4.12 -17.91
CA SER A 38 0.37 3.07 -18.43
C SER A 38 -0.24 2.31 -19.60
N LEU A 39 -1.58 2.22 -19.65
CA LEU A 39 -2.32 1.62 -20.74
C LEU A 39 -2.55 2.61 -21.90
N ASN A 40 -2.40 3.91 -21.64
CA ASN A 40 -2.73 5.00 -22.56
C ASN A 40 -4.17 4.92 -23.08
N GLU A 41 -5.08 4.53 -22.18
CA GLU A 41 -6.51 4.35 -22.45
C GLU A 41 -7.32 5.03 -21.34
N GLU A 42 -8.48 5.62 -21.69
CA GLU A 42 -9.50 6.11 -20.77
C GLU A 42 -10.62 5.07 -20.67
N PHE A 43 -11.18 4.90 -19.49
CA PHE A 43 -12.21 3.91 -19.20
C PHE A 43 -13.50 4.59 -18.76
N ASP A 44 -14.63 4.12 -19.30
CA ASP A 44 -15.97 4.56 -19.01
C ASP A 44 -16.95 3.36 -18.94
N GLU A 45 -18.26 3.61 -18.99
CA GLU A 45 -19.27 2.55 -18.94
C GLU A 45 -19.23 1.62 -20.17
N GLU A 46 -18.80 2.11 -21.34
CA GLU A 46 -18.71 1.31 -22.56
C GLU A 46 -17.37 0.57 -22.65
N ASN A 47 -16.29 1.23 -22.23
CA ASN A 47 -14.93 0.67 -22.20
C ASN A 47 -14.54 0.26 -20.78
N SER A 48 -14.92 -0.95 -20.39
CA SER A 48 -14.69 -1.48 -19.05
C SER A 48 -13.22 -1.80 -18.77
N TYR A 49 -12.63 -1.14 -17.77
CA TYR A 49 -11.29 -1.45 -17.28
C TYR A 49 -11.11 -2.94 -16.95
N SER A 50 -12.07 -3.55 -16.26
CA SER A 50 -12.04 -4.97 -15.89
C SER A 50 -11.88 -5.88 -17.11
N LYS A 51 -12.73 -5.72 -18.13
CA LYS A 51 -12.67 -6.50 -19.36
C LYS A 51 -11.34 -6.32 -20.07
N ARG A 52 -10.86 -5.08 -20.13
CA ARG A 52 -9.59 -4.76 -20.79
C ARG A 52 -8.41 -5.44 -20.12
N ILE A 53 -8.35 -5.42 -18.79
CA ILE A 53 -7.32 -6.15 -18.05
C ILE A 53 -7.43 -7.65 -18.29
N GLY A 54 -8.65 -8.21 -18.25
CA GLY A 54 -8.87 -9.61 -18.55
C GLY A 54 -8.37 -10.01 -19.95
N GLU A 55 -8.61 -9.17 -20.98
CA GLU A 55 -8.10 -9.39 -22.35
C GLU A 55 -6.57 -9.38 -22.42
N ILE A 56 -5.93 -8.40 -21.73
CA ILE A 56 -4.47 -8.31 -21.68
C ILE A 56 -3.88 -9.56 -21.03
N LEU A 57 -4.44 -10.01 -19.90
CA LEU A 57 -3.98 -11.20 -19.22
C LEU A 57 -4.19 -12.48 -20.05
N LYS A 58 -5.33 -12.63 -20.74
CA LYS A 58 -5.61 -13.74 -21.67
C LYS A 58 -4.60 -13.76 -22.81
N LYS A 59 -4.39 -12.61 -23.46
CA LYS A 59 -3.42 -12.47 -24.55
C LYS A 59 -2.00 -12.76 -24.09
N GLY A 60 -1.64 -12.38 -22.86
CA GLY A 60 -0.32 -12.62 -22.28
C GLY A 60 0.04 -14.10 -22.14
N VAL A 61 -0.93 -15.00 -22.06
CA VAL A 61 -0.73 -16.45 -21.94
C VAL A 61 -1.17 -17.22 -23.19
N GLU A 62 -1.64 -16.52 -24.21
CA GLU A 62 -2.09 -17.11 -25.46
C GLU A 62 -0.93 -17.81 -26.20
N GLY A 63 -1.22 -18.96 -26.79
CA GLY A 63 -0.23 -19.73 -27.55
C GLY A 63 0.78 -20.50 -26.71
N VAL A 64 0.75 -20.36 -25.39
CA VAL A 64 1.59 -21.21 -24.48
C VAL A 64 1.01 -22.63 -24.49
N PRO A 65 1.84 -23.68 -24.75
CA PRO A 65 1.38 -25.07 -24.75
C PRO A 65 0.67 -25.45 -23.43
N CYS A 66 -0.32 -26.33 -23.52
CA CYS A 66 -1.16 -26.72 -22.38
C CYS A 66 -0.43 -27.56 -21.32
N ASP A 67 0.66 -28.21 -21.72
CA ASP A 67 1.54 -29.00 -20.86
C ASP A 67 2.56 -28.12 -20.08
N ILE A 68 2.67 -26.84 -20.42
CA ILE A 68 3.52 -25.90 -19.69
C ILE A 68 2.67 -25.16 -18.67
N PRO A 69 2.98 -25.28 -17.35
CA PRO A 69 2.30 -24.50 -16.32
C PRO A 69 2.39 -23.00 -16.58
N LYS A 70 1.27 -22.29 -16.40
CA LYS A 70 1.14 -20.85 -16.63
C LYS A 70 0.90 -20.12 -15.33
N ILE A 71 1.79 -19.23 -14.98
CA ILE A 71 1.64 -18.32 -13.83
C ILE A 71 1.44 -16.90 -14.33
N ILE A 72 0.46 -16.22 -13.77
CA ILE A 72 0.29 -14.78 -13.92
C ILE A 72 0.70 -14.09 -12.62
N MET A 73 1.49 -13.03 -12.72
CA MET A 73 1.81 -12.12 -11.62
C MET A 73 1.30 -10.73 -11.97
N THR A 74 0.44 -10.18 -11.12
CA THR A 74 -0.12 -8.85 -11.39
C THR A 74 -0.45 -8.10 -10.10
N HIS A 75 -0.52 -6.77 -10.18
CA HIS A 75 -0.85 -5.90 -9.05
C HIS A 75 -2.17 -5.17 -9.34
N ILE A 76 -3.28 -5.83 -9.06
CA ILE A 76 -4.64 -5.35 -9.35
C ILE A 76 -5.54 -5.53 -8.13
N PHE A 77 -6.63 -4.76 -8.08
CA PHE A 77 -7.70 -4.91 -7.12
C PHE A 77 -8.82 -5.78 -7.72
N ILE A 78 -9.22 -6.85 -7.03
CA ILE A 78 -10.39 -7.67 -7.42
C ILE A 78 -11.65 -7.09 -6.78
N THR A 79 -12.65 -6.77 -7.61
CA THR A 79 -13.94 -6.20 -7.16
C THR A 79 -14.62 -7.11 -6.14
N GLY A 80 -15.15 -6.52 -5.07
CA GLY A 80 -15.76 -7.28 -3.97
C GLY A 80 -14.79 -7.84 -2.94
N SER A 81 -13.47 -7.62 -3.12
CA SER A 81 -12.50 -7.88 -2.08
C SER A 81 -12.72 -6.90 -0.92
N GLU A 82 -12.59 -7.39 0.32
CA GLU A 82 -12.55 -6.49 1.48
C GLU A 82 -11.14 -5.94 1.62
N GLY A 83 -10.95 -4.68 1.28
CA GLY A 83 -9.71 -3.92 1.56
C GLY A 83 -9.64 -3.45 3.00
N ASP A 84 -8.46 -3.10 3.49
CA ASP A 84 -8.21 -2.65 4.87
C ASP A 84 -8.47 -1.16 5.12
N GLY A 85 -9.18 -0.49 4.21
CA GLY A 85 -9.66 0.88 4.41
C GLY A 85 -9.13 1.90 3.40
N ASP A 86 -7.81 2.05 3.24
CA ASP A 86 -7.25 3.04 2.28
C ASP A 86 -7.24 2.53 0.84
N GLU A 87 -7.31 1.23 0.64
CA GLU A 87 -7.51 0.63 -0.68
C GLU A 87 -8.86 1.07 -1.27
N LYS A 88 -9.88 1.30 -0.40
CA LYS A 88 -11.16 1.92 -0.81
C LYS A 88 -11.05 3.39 -1.18
N ALA A 89 -10.10 4.12 -0.61
CA ALA A 89 -9.90 5.54 -0.93
C ALA A 89 -9.29 5.73 -2.33
N ILE A 90 -8.52 4.75 -2.82
CA ILE A 90 -7.99 4.73 -4.19
C ILE A 90 -9.11 4.42 -5.19
N GLU A 91 -10.18 3.70 -4.76
CA GLU A 91 -11.38 3.44 -5.57
C GLU A 91 -12.30 4.67 -5.74
N LEU A 92 -12.22 5.68 -4.88
CA LEU A 92 -13.05 6.89 -4.96
C LEU A 92 -12.77 7.74 -6.22
N GLY A 93 -11.69 7.44 -6.96
CA GLY A 93 -11.33 8.08 -8.22
C GLY A 93 -11.77 7.34 -9.49
N GLY A 94 -12.61 6.30 -9.40
CA GLY A 94 -13.12 5.59 -10.57
C GLY A 94 -12.89 4.08 -10.55
N ALA A 95 -13.80 3.34 -11.11
CA ALA A 95 -13.95 1.88 -11.16
C ALA A 95 -12.73 1.13 -11.76
N ARG A 96 -11.64 1.04 -11.00
CA ARG A 96 -10.41 0.31 -11.40
C ARG A 96 -10.33 -1.09 -10.80
N GLY A 97 -11.46 -1.63 -10.38
CA GLY A 97 -11.56 -3.01 -9.95
C GLY A 97 -11.66 -3.97 -11.12
N VAL A 98 -11.04 -5.13 -11.00
CA VAL A 98 -11.14 -6.23 -11.96
C VAL A 98 -12.12 -7.26 -11.41
N ALA A 99 -13.12 -7.64 -12.19
CA ALA A 99 -14.05 -8.68 -11.82
C ALA A 99 -13.36 -10.06 -11.88
N LEU A 100 -13.66 -10.91 -10.91
CA LEU A 100 -13.04 -12.23 -10.82
C LEU A 100 -13.30 -13.11 -12.08
N GLU A 101 -14.46 -12.95 -12.68
CA GLU A 101 -14.85 -13.65 -13.91
C GLU A 101 -14.03 -13.25 -15.15
N ASP A 102 -13.47 -12.04 -15.17
CA ASP A 102 -12.63 -11.56 -16.28
C ASP A 102 -11.22 -12.15 -16.26
N LEU A 103 -10.79 -12.72 -15.12
CA LEU A 103 -9.50 -13.39 -15.03
C LEU A 103 -9.45 -14.65 -15.91
N PRO A 104 -8.33 -14.88 -16.62
CA PRO A 104 -8.14 -16.09 -17.42
C PRO A 104 -8.01 -17.35 -16.57
N GLU A 105 -8.29 -18.51 -17.17
CA GLU A 105 -8.02 -19.83 -16.60
C GLU A 105 -6.54 -20.19 -16.79
N VAL A 106 -5.77 -20.17 -15.71
CA VAL A 106 -4.35 -20.52 -15.69
C VAL A 106 -4.04 -21.34 -14.44
N ASP A 107 -2.83 -21.89 -14.33
CA ASP A 107 -2.47 -22.77 -13.22
C ASP A 107 -2.34 -21.99 -11.90
N TYR A 108 -1.88 -20.72 -11.93
CA TYR A 108 -1.79 -19.87 -10.74
C TYR A 108 -1.81 -18.39 -11.09
N ILE A 109 -2.51 -17.58 -10.29
CA ILE A 109 -2.49 -16.13 -10.39
C ILE A 109 -2.01 -15.56 -9.04
N ALA A 110 -0.80 -14.98 -9.05
CA ALA A 110 -0.26 -14.24 -7.91
C ALA A 110 -0.73 -12.80 -7.98
N LEU A 111 -1.58 -12.42 -7.03
CA LEU A 111 -2.15 -11.08 -6.93
C LEU A 111 -1.38 -10.25 -5.88
N GLY A 112 -1.02 -9.02 -6.23
CA GLY A 112 -0.58 -7.97 -5.33
C GLY A 112 -1.62 -6.88 -5.20
N HIS A 113 -1.47 -5.94 -4.30
CA HIS A 113 -2.28 -4.78 -3.96
C HIS A 113 -2.91 -4.88 -2.57
N ILE A 114 -3.64 -5.94 -2.26
CA ILE A 114 -4.30 -6.12 -0.95
C ILE A 114 -3.32 -6.71 0.05
N HIS A 115 -3.25 -6.12 1.25
CA HIS A 115 -2.33 -6.53 2.31
C HIS A 115 -2.82 -7.71 3.14
N ARG A 116 -4.09 -8.08 2.99
CA ARG A 116 -4.69 -9.24 3.64
C ARG A 116 -4.57 -10.49 2.77
N PRO A 117 -4.25 -11.67 3.32
CA PRO A 117 -4.30 -12.92 2.57
C PRO A 117 -5.73 -13.24 2.12
N ILE A 118 -5.95 -13.41 0.80
CA ILE A 118 -7.25 -13.78 0.22
C ILE A 118 -7.03 -14.88 -0.82
N LYS A 119 -7.99 -15.82 -0.90
CA LYS A 119 -7.96 -16.93 -1.84
C LYS A 119 -9.22 -16.98 -2.68
N TYR A 120 -9.07 -16.98 -3.99
CA TYR A 120 -10.10 -17.25 -4.97
C TYR A 120 -9.80 -18.61 -5.63
N THR A 121 -10.13 -19.68 -4.93
CA THR A 121 -9.75 -21.06 -5.30
C THR A 121 -10.28 -21.48 -6.66
N ASP A 122 -11.49 -21.06 -7.01
CA ASP A 122 -12.13 -21.38 -8.30
C ASP A 122 -11.36 -20.78 -9.49
N LYS A 123 -10.66 -19.68 -9.28
CA LYS A 123 -9.80 -19.01 -10.27
C LYS A 123 -8.31 -19.25 -10.05
N ARG A 124 -7.93 -20.01 -9.00
CA ARG A 124 -6.54 -20.19 -8.60
C ARG A 124 -5.78 -18.87 -8.46
N ALA A 125 -6.48 -17.85 -7.95
CA ALA A 125 -5.96 -16.49 -7.75
C ALA A 125 -5.83 -16.19 -6.27
N TYR A 126 -4.67 -15.64 -5.87
CA TYR A 126 -4.28 -15.54 -4.47
C TYR A 126 -3.57 -14.25 -4.16
N TYR A 127 -4.05 -13.51 -3.15
CA TYR A 127 -3.30 -12.46 -2.49
C TYR A 127 -2.57 -13.06 -1.29
N SER A 128 -1.25 -13.09 -1.30
CA SER A 128 -0.47 -13.43 -0.10
C SER A 128 -0.56 -12.36 0.97
N GLY A 129 -0.86 -11.14 0.56
CA GLY A 129 -0.85 -9.97 1.41
C GLY A 129 0.56 -9.41 1.62
N SER A 130 0.69 -8.51 2.57
CA SER A 130 1.98 -7.97 2.98
C SER A 130 2.68 -8.90 3.96
N PRO A 131 4.02 -9.06 3.90
CA PRO A 131 4.76 -9.94 4.80
C PRO A 131 4.85 -9.42 6.24
N ILE A 132 4.64 -8.12 6.44
CA ILE A 132 4.64 -7.44 7.74
C ILE A 132 3.40 -6.55 7.85
N GLU A 133 3.09 -6.07 9.04
CA GLU A 133 2.06 -5.05 9.25
C GLU A 133 2.58 -3.68 8.80
N TYR A 134 1.78 -2.97 8.03
CA TYR A 134 2.00 -1.55 7.66
C TYR A 134 1.11 -0.61 8.48
N ARG A 135 0.00 -1.12 9.02
CA ARG A 135 -1.00 -0.35 9.76
C ARG A 135 -1.55 -1.13 10.93
N LEU A 136 -2.04 -0.41 11.93
CA LEU A 136 -2.68 -0.99 13.11
C LEU A 136 -3.89 -1.88 12.75
N THR A 137 -4.63 -1.55 11.69
CA THR A 137 -5.81 -2.31 11.24
C THR A 137 -5.45 -3.72 10.74
N GLU A 138 -4.21 -3.95 10.37
CA GLU A 138 -3.73 -5.22 9.84
C GLU A 138 -3.41 -6.28 10.92
N ASN A 139 -3.43 -5.91 12.20
CA ASN A 139 -3.23 -6.85 13.31
C ASN A 139 -4.38 -7.86 13.50
N LYS A 140 -5.48 -7.71 12.73
CA LYS A 140 -6.67 -8.56 12.79
C LYS A 140 -6.50 -9.90 12.08
N PHE A 141 -5.44 -10.07 11.27
CA PHE A 141 -5.20 -11.28 10.49
C PHE A 141 -3.72 -11.67 10.50
N ALA A 142 -3.47 -12.98 10.46
CA ALA A 142 -2.12 -13.50 10.38
C ALA A 142 -1.51 -13.22 9.01
N LYS A 143 -0.27 -12.75 8.98
CA LYS A 143 0.52 -12.61 7.76
C LYS A 143 0.90 -13.99 7.23
N LYS A 144 0.85 -14.17 5.92
CA LYS A 144 1.03 -15.47 5.28
C LYS A 144 1.80 -15.35 3.97
N VAL A 145 2.39 -16.46 3.56
CA VAL A 145 2.82 -16.70 2.18
C VAL A 145 2.17 -17.97 1.67
N PHE A 146 1.99 -18.05 0.36
CA PHE A 146 1.51 -19.26 -0.31
C PHE A 146 2.67 -19.92 -1.05
N ILE A 147 2.77 -21.23 -0.91
CA ILE A 147 3.61 -22.08 -1.76
C ILE A 147 2.66 -22.77 -2.72
N ALA A 148 2.82 -22.52 -4.00
CA ALA A 148 2.06 -23.16 -5.06
C ALA A 148 2.90 -24.22 -5.75
N ASP A 149 2.41 -25.45 -5.77
CA ASP A 149 2.97 -26.57 -6.54
C ASP A 149 2.15 -26.69 -7.83
N VAL A 150 2.75 -26.30 -8.95
CA VAL A 150 2.07 -26.16 -10.25
C VAL A 150 2.58 -27.22 -11.22
N ASN A 151 1.69 -28.09 -11.68
CA ASN A 151 2.04 -29.24 -12.52
C ASN A 151 1.54 -29.14 -13.97
N GLY A 152 0.94 -28.02 -14.36
CA GLY A 152 0.26 -27.86 -15.63
C GLY A 152 -1.13 -28.53 -15.67
N GLY A 153 -1.88 -28.27 -16.73
CA GLY A 153 -3.22 -28.82 -16.89
C GLY A 153 -4.21 -28.38 -15.80
N LEU A 154 -3.98 -27.23 -15.20
CA LEU A 154 -4.77 -26.63 -14.12
C LEU A 154 -4.75 -27.44 -12.80
N SER A 155 -3.73 -28.26 -12.60
CA SER A 155 -3.49 -28.98 -11.34
C SER A 155 -2.50 -28.20 -10.48
N THR A 156 -3.01 -27.52 -9.44
CA THR A 156 -2.21 -26.70 -8.53
C THR A 156 -2.58 -27.00 -7.10
N GLU A 157 -1.59 -27.37 -6.30
CA GLU A 157 -1.72 -27.46 -4.84
C GLU A 157 -1.14 -26.21 -4.20
N VAL A 158 -1.91 -25.60 -3.28
CA VAL A 158 -1.48 -24.37 -2.58
C VAL A 158 -1.44 -24.60 -1.09
N LYS A 159 -0.26 -24.43 -0.50
CA LYS A 159 -0.03 -24.51 0.95
C LYS A 159 0.15 -23.11 1.53
N GLU A 160 -0.44 -22.89 2.71
CA GLU A 160 -0.25 -21.67 3.49
C GLU A 160 0.86 -21.84 4.50
N ILE A 161 1.72 -20.83 4.60
CA ILE A 161 2.68 -20.72 5.70
C ILE A 161 2.39 -19.42 6.42
N VAL A 162 2.07 -19.51 7.71
CA VAL A 162 1.92 -18.35 8.59
C VAL A 162 3.31 -17.78 8.89
N LEU A 163 3.45 -16.48 8.68
CA LEU A 163 4.67 -15.75 9.00
C LEU A 163 4.67 -15.31 10.47
N GLU A 164 5.82 -15.43 11.10
CA GLU A 164 6.03 -14.81 12.40
C GLU A 164 6.18 -13.29 12.24
N ASN A 165 5.37 -12.55 12.99
CA ASN A 165 5.43 -11.10 12.96
C ASN A 165 6.57 -10.62 13.90
N TYR A 166 7.73 -10.39 13.35
CA TYR A 166 8.93 -10.05 14.12
C TYR A 166 8.86 -8.67 14.80
N LYS A 167 8.01 -7.76 14.30
CA LYS A 167 7.84 -6.41 14.87
C LYS A 167 6.38 -5.94 14.68
N PRO A 168 5.46 -6.42 15.55
CA PRO A 168 4.04 -6.10 15.45
C PRO A 168 3.76 -4.63 15.75
N ILE A 169 2.66 -4.11 15.18
CA ILE A 169 2.14 -2.78 15.50
C ILE A 169 1.23 -2.88 16.73
N LYS A 170 1.52 -2.07 17.75
CA LYS A 170 0.75 -2.01 18.99
C LYS A 170 0.21 -0.61 19.28
N ASN A 171 -0.96 -0.57 19.88
CA ASN A 171 -1.58 0.66 20.36
C ASN A 171 -1.35 0.81 21.86
N TYR A 172 -0.83 1.94 22.28
CA TYR A 172 -0.60 2.29 23.67
C TYR A 172 -1.27 3.62 24.00
N GLU A 173 -1.78 3.71 25.22
CA GLU A 173 -2.45 4.91 25.71
C GLU A 173 -1.77 5.41 26.98
N VAL A 174 -1.60 6.73 27.08
CA VAL A 174 -1.00 7.40 28.24
C VAL A 174 -1.83 8.63 28.61
N ASN A 175 -1.77 9.00 29.91
CA ASN A 175 -2.52 10.15 30.43
C ASN A 175 -1.58 11.34 30.63
N GLY A 176 -1.65 12.27 29.69
CA GLY A 176 -0.83 13.47 29.71
C GLY A 176 0.47 13.38 28.91
N ILE A 177 0.97 14.55 28.56
CA ILE A 177 2.12 14.71 27.66
C ILE A 177 3.41 14.21 28.33
N ASP A 178 3.58 14.49 29.63
CA ASP A 178 4.79 14.07 30.38
C ASP A 178 4.90 12.55 30.45
N GLU A 179 3.77 11.84 30.64
CA GLU A 179 3.74 10.39 30.58
C GLU A 179 4.09 9.88 29.17
N GLY A 180 3.63 10.58 28.11
CA GLY A 180 4.00 10.29 26.73
C GLY A 180 5.50 10.38 26.46
N VAL A 181 6.16 11.40 27.01
CA VAL A 181 7.62 11.55 26.93
C VAL A 181 8.32 10.43 27.67
N ALA A 182 7.91 10.14 28.92
CA ALA A 182 8.49 9.08 29.74
C ALA A 182 8.30 7.69 29.08
N PHE A 183 7.10 7.43 28.54
CA PHE A 183 6.80 6.21 27.77
C PHE A 183 7.72 6.07 26.56
N SER A 184 7.87 7.14 25.78
CA SER A 184 8.75 7.16 24.61
C SER A 184 10.18 6.75 24.98
N GLN A 185 10.73 7.31 26.04
CA GLN A 185 12.08 6.98 26.53
C GLN A 185 12.19 5.52 26.98
N LYS A 186 11.19 5.02 27.71
CA LYS A 186 11.13 3.62 28.18
C LYS A 186 11.10 2.62 27.04
N MET A 187 10.44 2.96 25.94
CA MET A 187 10.19 2.06 24.80
C MET A 187 11.21 2.23 23.65
N MET A 188 12.36 2.85 23.89
CA MET A 188 13.39 3.08 22.85
C MET A 188 13.87 1.79 22.18
N ASP A 189 14.02 0.71 22.95
CA ASP A 189 14.52 -0.59 22.48
C ASP A 189 13.39 -1.60 22.21
N SER A 190 12.15 -1.10 22.01
CA SER A 190 11.00 -1.97 21.77
C SER A 190 11.14 -2.76 20.48
N GLN A 191 10.71 -4.02 20.52
CA GLN A 191 10.55 -4.87 19.34
C GLN A 191 9.15 -4.73 18.70
N GLU A 192 8.45 -3.63 19.01
CA GLU A 192 7.13 -3.31 18.48
C GLU A 192 7.15 -1.95 17.80
N TRP A 193 6.33 -1.80 16.76
CA TRP A 193 5.93 -0.51 16.25
C TRP A 193 4.77 0.03 17.09
N ILE A 194 4.78 1.33 17.38
CA ILE A 194 3.90 1.92 18.39
C ILE A 194 3.05 3.02 17.79
N TYR A 195 1.74 2.90 17.93
CA TYR A 195 0.79 4.00 17.88
C TYR A 195 0.54 4.47 19.30
N LEU A 196 0.93 5.72 19.62
CA LEU A 196 0.86 6.29 20.95
C LEU A 196 -0.29 7.29 21.05
N LYS A 197 -1.35 6.91 21.75
CA LYS A 197 -2.45 7.79 22.13
C LYS A 197 -2.10 8.55 23.40
N ILE A 198 -2.21 9.88 23.35
CA ILE A 198 -1.94 10.76 24.49
C ILE A 198 -3.23 11.48 24.86
N HIS A 199 -3.81 11.10 26.00
CA HIS A 199 -4.97 11.77 26.54
C HIS A 199 -4.57 13.15 27.07
N THR A 200 -4.99 14.22 26.38
CA THR A 200 -4.67 15.60 26.74
C THR A 200 -5.73 16.57 26.24
N ASP A 201 -6.08 17.54 27.06
CA ASP A 201 -7.00 18.62 26.68
C ASP A 201 -6.22 19.87 26.18
N THR A 202 -4.89 19.75 26.07
CA THR A 202 -4.02 20.86 25.65
C THR A 202 -3.21 20.45 24.42
N PHE A 203 -2.80 21.46 23.67
CA PHE A 203 -1.87 21.28 22.58
C PHE A 203 -0.55 20.66 23.04
N ILE A 204 -0.01 19.71 22.28
CA ILE A 204 1.30 19.11 22.57
C ILE A 204 2.39 20.02 21.97
N PRO A 205 3.23 20.67 22.81
CA PRO A 205 4.27 21.57 22.34
C PRO A 205 5.25 20.88 21.37
N ASN A 206 5.67 21.56 20.32
CA ASN A 206 6.56 21.01 19.29
C ASN A 206 7.88 20.41 19.85
N HIS A 207 8.44 21.02 20.89
CA HIS A 207 9.65 20.49 21.49
C HIS A 207 9.42 19.13 22.17
N LEU A 208 8.24 18.87 22.77
CA LEU A 208 7.87 17.60 23.37
C LEU A 208 7.51 16.56 22.29
N LEU A 209 6.84 16.96 21.21
CA LEU A 209 6.65 16.09 20.04
C LEU A 209 8.00 15.63 19.47
N LYS A 210 8.96 16.54 19.32
CA LYS A 210 10.32 16.19 18.87
C LYS A 210 11.02 15.23 19.85
N GLU A 211 10.80 15.41 21.16
CA GLU A 211 11.36 14.50 22.17
C GLU A 211 10.77 13.09 22.04
N ILE A 212 9.45 12.97 21.93
CA ILE A 212 8.76 11.70 21.75
C ILE A 212 9.21 11.02 20.43
N ARG A 213 9.33 11.77 19.34
CA ARG A 213 9.75 11.27 18.01
C ARG A 213 11.24 10.85 17.93
N LYS A 214 12.04 11.09 18.96
CA LYS A 214 13.39 10.48 19.05
C LYS A 214 13.29 8.95 19.09
N ASN A 215 12.25 8.41 19.68
CA ASN A 215 11.95 6.98 19.61
C ASN A 215 11.39 6.63 18.21
N LYS A 216 12.24 6.01 17.40
CA LYS A 216 11.88 5.61 16.02
C LYS A 216 10.89 4.46 15.94
N ASN A 217 10.56 3.80 17.05
CA ASN A 217 9.52 2.80 17.12
C ASN A 217 8.12 3.42 17.18
N ILE A 218 7.99 4.69 17.55
CA ILE A 218 6.71 5.41 17.54
C ILE A 218 6.43 5.87 16.11
N LEU A 219 5.46 5.23 15.47
CA LEU A 219 5.01 5.54 14.11
C LEU A 219 4.10 6.75 14.11
N GLU A 220 3.18 6.80 15.09
CA GLU A 220 2.16 7.82 15.15
C GLU A 220 1.90 8.26 16.60
N ILE A 221 1.66 9.55 16.78
CA ILE A 221 1.23 10.15 18.03
C ILE A 221 -0.18 10.68 17.82
N ILE A 222 -1.14 10.16 18.58
CA ILE A 222 -2.56 10.48 18.44
C ILE A 222 -3.02 11.21 19.71
N PRO A 223 -3.25 12.54 19.65
CA PRO A 223 -3.87 13.26 20.74
C PRO A 223 -5.32 12.80 20.91
N VAL A 224 -5.73 12.53 22.13
CA VAL A 224 -7.09 12.15 22.49
C VAL A 224 -7.63 13.18 23.46
N THR A 225 -8.62 13.96 23.01
CA THR A 225 -9.31 14.94 23.85
C THR A 225 -10.58 14.32 24.44
N LYS A 226 -11.25 15.02 25.36
CA LYS A 226 -12.56 14.60 25.90
C LYS A 226 -13.62 14.43 24.80
N ASN A 227 -13.44 15.06 23.65
CA ASN A 227 -14.35 14.98 22.50
C ASN A 227 -13.99 13.86 21.51
N GLY A 228 -12.92 13.10 21.75
CA GLY A 228 -12.48 11.98 20.92
C GLY A 228 -11.06 12.13 20.38
N GLU A 229 -10.65 11.21 19.50
CA GLU A 229 -9.37 11.25 18.82
C GLU A 229 -9.33 12.43 17.84
N VAL A 230 -8.20 13.13 17.80
CA VAL A 230 -7.96 14.27 16.92
C VAL A 230 -6.68 14.00 16.16
N THR A 231 -6.65 14.22 14.85
CA THR A 231 -5.40 14.16 14.10
C THR A 231 -4.48 15.31 14.56
N LEU A 232 -3.17 15.09 14.57
CA LEU A 232 -2.20 16.14 14.92
C LEU A 232 -2.38 17.39 14.03
N ASP A 233 -2.79 17.19 12.77
CA ASP A 233 -3.09 18.27 11.84
C ASP A 233 -4.32 19.10 12.25
N SER A 234 -5.29 18.48 12.95
CA SER A 234 -6.49 19.20 13.45
C SER A 234 -6.27 19.89 14.80
N VAL A 235 -5.15 19.61 15.48
CA VAL A 235 -4.76 20.23 16.77
C VAL A 235 -3.85 21.46 16.54
N VAL A 236 -3.35 21.66 15.34
CA VAL A 236 -2.71 22.90 14.95
C VAL A 236 -3.82 23.92 14.73
N ASP A 237 -3.97 24.85 15.65
CA ASP A 237 -4.83 26.02 15.44
C ASP A 237 -4.18 26.89 14.36
N TYR A 238 -4.67 26.74 13.13
CA TYR A 238 -4.25 27.55 11.99
C TYR A 238 -4.87 28.96 12.02
N GLY A 239 -5.65 29.28 13.07
CA GLY A 239 -6.45 30.52 13.12
C GLY A 239 -5.69 31.84 13.03
N ASP A 240 -4.36 31.83 13.27
CA ASP A 240 -3.47 32.98 13.13
C ASP A 240 -2.18 32.67 12.34
N LEU A 241 -2.07 31.47 11.73
CA LEU A 241 -0.91 31.16 10.90
C LEU A 241 -1.06 31.87 9.55
N ASP A 242 -0.21 32.84 9.32
CA ASP A 242 0.06 33.34 7.97
C ASP A 242 0.51 32.14 7.12
N ILE A 243 -0.39 31.67 6.25
CA ILE A 243 -0.20 30.51 5.36
C ILE A 243 1.11 30.63 4.57
N LYS A 244 1.50 31.86 4.24
CA LYS A 244 2.78 32.21 3.61
C LYS A 244 3.97 31.81 4.51
N ASN A 245 3.91 32.13 5.79
CA ASN A 245 4.97 31.79 6.75
C ASN A 245 4.99 30.27 7.02
N ALA A 246 3.84 29.62 7.09
CA ALA A 246 3.76 28.16 7.22
C ALA A 246 4.41 27.45 6.02
N PHE A 247 4.19 27.92 4.80
CA PHE A 247 4.85 27.42 3.61
C PHE A 247 6.37 27.63 3.65
N VAL A 248 6.83 28.81 4.07
CA VAL A 248 8.27 29.10 4.18
C VAL A 248 8.95 28.16 5.19
N GLU A 249 8.34 27.92 6.34
CA GLU A 249 8.88 26.99 7.34
C GLU A 249 8.84 25.54 6.86
N PHE A 250 7.79 25.14 6.15
CA PHE A 250 7.70 23.84 5.51
C PHE A 250 8.83 23.67 4.48
N TYR A 251 9.01 24.64 3.59
CA TYR A 251 10.07 24.60 2.57
C TYR A 251 11.47 24.46 3.21
N LYS A 252 11.76 25.25 4.24
CA LYS A 252 13.02 25.17 5.01
C LYS A 252 13.23 23.82 5.67
N SER A 253 12.18 23.06 5.93
CA SER A 253 12.32 21.71 6.53
C SER A 253 12.82 20.65 5.53
N PHE A 254 12.74 20.92 4.24
CA PHE A 254 13.16 20.01 3.16
C PHE A 254 14.41 20.50 2.40
N ASP A 255 14.66 21.80 2.41
CA ASP A 255 15.80 22.41 1.73
C ASP A 255 16.51 23.37 2.68
N GLU A 256 17.85 23.47 2.61
CA GLU A 256 18.64 24.32 3.49
C GLU A 256 18.53 25.83 3.17
N GLY A 257 17.61 26.21 2.25
CA GLY A 257 17.43 27.58 1.78
C GLY A 257 16.07 28.19 2.09
N GLU A 258 15.95 29.50 1.92
CA GLU A 258 14.65 30.18 1.88
C GLU A 258 14.04 30.04 0.46
N PRO A 259 12.70 29.80 0.36
CA PRO A 259 12.05 29.75 -0.94
C PRO A 259 12.15 31.11 -1.63
N GLN A 260 12.39 31.09 -2.94
CA GLN A 260 12.36 32.32 -3.75
C GLN A 260 10.95 32.93 -3.77
N GLU A 261 10.84 34.24 -3.88
CA GLU A 261 9.56 34.94 -3.86
C GLU A 261 8.60 34.43 -4.95
N GLU A 262 9.12 34.02 -6.09
CA GLU A 262 8.37 33.40 -7.19
C GLU A 262 7.72 32.04 -6.78
N THR A 263 8.44 31.23 -5.99
CA THR A 263 7.92 29.95 -5.45
C THR A 263 6.80 30.19 -4.45
N ILE A 264 6.95 31.19 -3.58
CA ILE A 264 5.92 31.59 -2.63
C ILE A 264 4.66 32.08 -3.36
N ASN A 265 4.84 32.92 -4.37
CA ASN A 265 3.73 33.46 -5.16
C ASN A 265 2.99 32.37 -5.95
N LEU A 266 3.72 31.37 -6.46
CA LEU A 266 3.13 30.23 -7.15
C LEU A 266 2.29 29.38 -6.19
N PHE A 267 2.80 29.10 -4.99
CA PHE A 267 2.06 28.39 -3.94
C PHE A 267 0.78 29.14 -3.55
N MET A 268 0.86 30.45 -3.30
CA MET A 268 -0.31 31.26 -2.94
C MET A 268 -1.34 31.35 -4.08
N LYS A 269 -0.90 31.31 -5.33
CA LYS A 269 -1.79 31.26 -6.49
C LYS A 269 -2.59 29.96 -6.54
N PHE A 270 -1.95 28.82 -6.34
CA PHE A 270 -2.65 27.50 -6.32
C PHE A 270 -3.67 27.41 -5.18
N LEU A 271 -3.39 27.99 -4.01
CA LEU A 271 -4.36 28.07 -2.90
C LEU A 271 -5.58 28.95 -3.23
N GLY A 272 -5.37 30.05 -3.96
CA GLY A 272 -6.46 30.95 -4.36
C GLY A 272 -7.33 30.40 -5.49
N ASP A 273 -6.79 29.53 -6.36
CA ASP A 273 -7.54 28.92 -7.46
C ASP A 273 -8.48 27.80 -6.98
N ASP A 274 -8.18 27.13 -5.84
CA ASP A 274 -9.06 26.10 -5.25
C ASP A 274 -10.31 26.67 -4.55
N GLU A 275 -10.27 27.90 -4.05
CA GLU A 275 -11.45 28.56 -3.48
C GLU A 275 -12.48 28.99 -4.53
N SER A 276 -12.12 29.03 -5.81
CA SER A 276 -13.02 29.40 -6.92
C SER A 276 -13.75 28.21 -7.56
N ALA A 277 -13.48 26.97 -7.11
CA ALA A 277 -14.09 25.74 -7.64
C ALA A 277 -15.30 25.22 -6.84
N THR A 278 -15.77 25.99 -5.83
CA THR A 278 -16.93 25.64 -5.00
C THR A 278 -18.02 26.73 -5.05
N ASP A 279 -18.50 27.07 -6.26
CA ASP A 279 -19.78 27.74 -6.47
C ASP A 279 -20.61 27.00 -7.53
#